data_a1c633bd325175cea552ed33da0e80f2
#
_entry.id   a1c633bd325175cea552ed33da0e80f2
#
_cell.length_a   1.000
_cell.length_b   1.000
_cell.length_c   1.000
_cell.angle_alpha   90.00
_cell.angle_beta   90.00
_cell.angle_gamma   90.00
#
_symmetry.space_group_name_H-M   'P 1'
#
loop_
_entity.id
_entity.type
_entity.pdbx_description
1 polymer ?
#
loop_
_entity_poly.entity_id
_entity_poly.type
_entity_poly.pdbx_seq_one_letter_code
_entity_poly.pdbx_strand_id
1 'polypeptide(L)'
;SISSLSVEGGFIDIDEFSQIRSMLNYHLKLVKYLKGDQFKSWEEITPPTNQSKSILKQIDKVIDEELNIKKNASKELNKIYQLIKQTESKIESKITHELNKYIKLGYLRENKTVFRSGKTLLPVNISNKNKVKGVIDGFSSTRQTCFIQPISLVELNNRMNELISE
;
A
#
# COMPACT_ATOMS: atom_id res chain seq x y z
N SER A 1 -2.80 -3.21 26.12
CA SER A 1 -1.60 -2.97 26.90
C SER A 1 -0.82 -4.28 27.11
N ILE A 2 0.28 -4.28 27.91
CA ILE A 2 1.20 -5.42 28.05
C ILE A 2 0.49 -6.70 28.54
N SER A 3 -0.59 -6.58 29.30
CA SER A 3 -1.40 -7.71 29.76
C SER A 3 -2.09 -8.49 28.62
N SER A 4 -2.36 -7.85 27.48
CA SER A 4 -2.94 -8.55 26.33
C SER A 4 -1.95 -9.45 25.59
N LEU A 5 -0.64 -9.21 25.73
CA LEU A 5 0.42 -10.05 25.16
C LEU A 5 0.66 -11.36 25.92
N SER A 6 0.17 -11.48 27.16
CA SER A 6 0.27 -12.72 27.95
C SER A 6 -0.87 -13.72 27.68
N VAL A 7 -1.83 -13.35 26.84
CA VAL A 7 -2.96 -14.20 26.44
C VAL A 7 -2.64 -14.82 25.08
N GLU A 8 -2.79 -16.15 24.97
CA GLU A 8 -2.64 -16.85 23.69
C GLU A 8 -3.65 -16.29 22.65
N GLY A 9 -3.16 -15.88 21.48
CA GLY A 9 -3.97 -15.18 20.47
C GLY A 9 -4.15 -13.68 20.72
N GLY A 10 -3.52 -13.11 21.75
CA GLY A 10 -3.49 -11.66 21.99
C GLY A 10 -2.76 -10.92 20.85
N PHE A 11 -3.24 -9.72 20.54
CA PHE A 11 -2.61 -8.83 19.56
C PHE A 11 -2.44 -7.43 20.15
N ILE A 12 -1.54 -6.68 19.58
CA ILE A 12 -1.35 -5.24 19.87
C ILE A 12 -1.54 -4.47 18.56
N ASP A 13 -2.15 -3.31 18.66
CA ASP A 13 -2.35 -2.44 17.52
C ASP A 13 -1.08 -1.60 17.22
N ILE A 14 -1.13 -0.82 16.13
CA ILE A 14 0.01 -0.02 15.68
C ILE A 14 0.35 1.10 16.66
N ASP A 15 -0.64 1.65 17.36
CA ASP A 15 -0.43 2.71 18.34
C ASP A 15 0.27 2.16 19.59
N GLU A 16 -0.12 0.97 20.04
CA GLU A 16 0.55 0.26 21.13
C GLU A 16 2.00 -0.10 20.76
N PHE A 17 2.25 -0.54 19.50
CA PHE A 17 3.61 -0.73 19.00
C PHE A 17 4.43 0.56 19.02
N SER A 18 3.84 1.69 18.63
CA SER A 18 4.48 3.00 18.69
C SER A 18 4.86 3.40 20.12
N GLN A 19 3.99 3.15 21.10
CA GLN A 19 4.27 3.43 22.50
C GLN A 19 5.42 2.55 23.02
N ILE A 20 5.44 1.26 22.70
CA ILE A 20 6.53 0.35 23.05
C ILE A 20 7.85 0.83 22.41
N ARG A 21 7.84 1.18 21.12
CA ARG A 21 8.98 1.73 20.40
C ARG A 21 9.53 2.98 21.08
N SER A 22 8.65 3.91 21.46
CA SER A 22 9.01 5.14 22.16
C SER A 22 9.62 4.85 23.54
N MET A 23 9.01 3.97 24.31
CA MET A 23 9.53 3.56 25.62
C MET A 23 10.93 2.93 25.49
N LEU A 24 11.15 2.05 24.54
CA LEU A 24 12.45 1.42 24.29
C LEU A 24 13.51 2.45 23.90
N ASN A 25 13.15 3.43 23.06
CA ASN A 25 14.05 4.52 22.69
C ASN A 25 14.41 5.42 23.88
N TYR A 26 13.43 5.76 24.73
CA TYR A 26 13.69 6.51 25.96
C TYR A 26 14.59 5.73 26.91
N HIS A 27 14.34 4.43 27.09
CA HIS A 27 15.20 3.56 27.89
C HIS A 27 16.66 3.59 27.40
N LEU A 28 16.88 3.41 26.09
CA LEU A 28 18.23 3.43 25.51
C LEU A 28 18.92 4.81 25.67
N LYS A 29 18.17 5.90 25.53
CA LYS A 29 18.69 7.27 25.77
C LYS A 29 19.05 7.48 27.23
N LEU A 30 18.20 7.04 28.16
CA LEU A 30 18.42 7.15 29.60
C LEU A 30 19.69 6.39 30.02
N VAL A 31 19.81 5.13 29.60
CA VAL A 31 21.00 4.32 29.92
C VAL A 31 22.27 4.92 29.33
N LYS A 32 22.21 5.53 28.13
CA LYS A 32 23.34 6.26 27.55
C LYS A 32 23.71 7.47 28.36
N TYR A 33 22.72 8.21 28.88
CA TYR A 33 22.95 9.38 29.75
C TYR A 33 23.58 9.01 31.11
N LEU A 34 23.13 7.87 31.69
CA LEU A 34 23.60 7.41 33.01
C LEU A 34 24.97 6.72 33.00
N LYS A 35 25.65 6.63 31.86
CA LYS A 35 27.03 6.05 31.77
C LYS A 35 28.16 6.94 32.25
N GLY A 36 27.88 8.07 32.89
CA GLY A 36 28.91 8.95 33.46
C GLY A 36 29.42 8.49 34.84
N ASP A 37 30.65 8.82 35.20
CA ASP A 37 31.27 8.45 36.50
C ASP A 37 30.42 8.85 37.71
N GLN A 38 29.67 9.92 37.62
CA GLN A 38 28.73 10.40 38.62
C GLN A 38 27.51 9.49 38.87
N PHE A 39 27.28 8.49 38.00
CA PHE A 39 26.13 7.64 38.04
C PHE A 39 26.50 6.14 38.20
N LYS A 40 27.70 5.80 38.65
CA LYS A 40 28.16 4.40 38.80
C LYS A 40 27.20 3.51 39.60
N SER A 41 26.59 4.06 40.66
CA SER A 41 25.61 3.35 41.50
C SER A 41 24.27 3.01 40.72
N TRP A 42 24.02 3.67 39.60
CA TRP A 42 22.82 3.42 38.78
C TRP A 42 23.04 2.32 37.75
N GLU A 43 24.30 1.95 37.46
CA GLU A 43 24.61 0.86 36.51
C GLU A 43 24.09 -0.49 37.03
N GLU A 44 24.06 -0.70 38.35
CA GLU A 44 23.54 -1.93 38.99
C GLU A 44 22.01 -2.04 38.88
N ILE A 45 21.31 -0.91 38.73
CA ILE A 45 19.83 -0.83 38.68
C ILE A 45 19.32 -0.78 37.24
N THR A 46 20.16 -0.37 36.29
CA THR A 46 19.75 -0.26 34.89
C THR A 46 19.68 -1.63 34.21
N PRO A 47 18.51 -2.00 33.65
CA PRO A 47 18.38 -3.28 32.96
C PRO A 47 19.26 -3.36 31.70
N PRO A 48 19.69 -4.57 31.31
CA PRO A 48 20.53 -4.78 30.14
C PRO A 48 19.88 -4.22 28.85
N THR A 49 20.62 -3.42 28.09
CA THR A 49 20.11 -2.76 26.86
C THR A 49 20.01 -3.67 25.64
N ASN A 50 20.61 -4.89 25.70
CA ASN A 50 20.68 -5.78 24.55
C ASN A 50 19.29 -6.27 24.08
N GLN A 51 18.41 -6.60 25.03
CA GLN A 51 17.04 -7.01 24.73
C GLN A 51 16.25 -5.85 24.11
N SER A 52 16.32 -4.65 24.72
CA SER A 52 15.65 -3.45 24.20
C SER A 52 16.09 -3.10 22.79
N LYS A 53 17.39 -3.20 22.48
CA LYS A 53 17.93 -3.01 21.14
C LYS A 53 17.42 -4.07 20.15
N SER A 54 17.36 -5.32 20.58
CA SER A 54 16.87 -6.43 19.75
C SER A 54 15.40 -6.25 19.37
N ILE A 55 14.56 -5.94 20.35
CA ILE A 55 13.13 -5.71 20.17
C ILE A 55 12.91 -4.47 19.27
N LEU A 56 13.59 -3.36 19.55
CA LEU A 56 13.51 -2.15 18.75
C LEU A 56 13.87 -2.43 17.28
N LYS A 57 14.95 -3.19 17.04
CA LYS A 57 15.36 -3.58 15.69
C LYS A 57 14.29 -4.44 14.97
N GLN A 58 13.55 -5.28 15.70
CA GLN A 58 12.44 -6.06 15.13
C GLN A 58 11.25 -5.16 14.80
N ILE A 59 10.89 -4.23 15.66
CA ILE A 59 9.85 -3.24 15.41
C ILE A 59 10.21 -2.38 14.19
N ASP A 60 11.43 -1.85 14.14
CA ASP A 60 11.91 -1.00 13.04
C ASP A 60 12.01 -1.73 11.69
N LYS A 61 12.01 -3.07 11.66
CA LYS A 61 11.89 -3.83 10.41
C LYS A 61 10.48 -3.81 9.84
N VAL A 62 9.47 -3.71 10.70
CA VAL A 62 8.06 -3.84 10.33
C VAL A 62 7.41 -2.49 10.10
N ILE A 63 7.74 -1.50 10.94
CA ILE A 63 7.09 -0.18 10.97
C ILE A 63 8.09 0.91 10.59
N ASP A 64 7.66 1.90 9.82
CA ASP A 64 8.43 3.09 9.49
C ASP A 64 8.27 4.21 10.55
N GLU A 65 8.85 5.39 10.28
CA GLU A 65 8.78 6.54 11.18
C GLU A 65 7.38 7.17 11.24
N GLU A 66 6.56 6.96 10.20
CA GLU A 66 5.19 7.45 10.07
C GLU A 66 4.15 6.44 10.57
N LEU A 67 4.60 5.35 11.22
CA LEU A 67 3.78 4.24 11.73
C LEU A 67 3.06 3.43 10.65
N ASN A 68 3.54 3.48 9.41
CA ASN A 68 3.03 2.59 8.37
C ASN A 68 3.78 1.25 8.38
N ILE A 69 3.09 0.18 8.03
CA ILE A 69 3.72 -1.12 7.82
C ILE A 69 4.59 -1.04 6.56
N LYS A 70 5.88 -1.37 6.71
CA LYS A 70 6.82 -1.37 5.59
C LYS A 70 6.44 -2.42 4.56
N LYS A 71 6.52 -2.08 3.28
CA LYS A 71 6.24 -2.99 2.16
C LYS A 71 7.07 -4.27 2.16
N ASN A 72 8.20 -4.27 2.86
CA ASN A 72 9.11 -5.39 3.03
C ASN A 72 9.08 -5.98 4.46
N ALA A 73 8.02 -5.72 5.22
CA ALA A 73 7.86 -6.22 6.59
C ALA A 73 7.83 -7.75 6.65
N SER A 74 7.27 -8.41 5.65
CA SER A 74 7.39 -9.85 5.43
C SER A 74 7.78 -10.17 3.98
N LYS A 75 8.20 -11.41 3.72
CA LYS A 75 8.50 -11.88 2.36
C LYS A 75 7.24 -11.94 1.51
N GLU A 76 6.14 -12.35 2.11
CA GLU A 76 4.82 -12.48 1.48
C GLU A 76 4.32 -11.10 1.06
N LEU A 77 4.31 -10.13 1.99
CA LEU A 77 3.88 -8.77 1.72
C LEU A 77 4.73 -8.11 0.63
N ASN A 78 6.05 -8.28 0.68
CA ASN A 78 6.93 -7.77 -0.36
C ASN A 78 6.62 -8.37 -1.74
N LYS A 79 6.31 -9.68 -1.80
CA LYS A 79 5.91 -10.35 -3.03
C LYS A 79 4.61 -9.78 -3.60
N ILE A 80 3.60 -9.55 -2.74
CA ILE A 80 2.33 -8.94 -3.13
C ILE A 80 2.58 -7.54 -3.71
N TYR A 81 3.35 -6.69 -3.03
CA TYR A 81 3.68 -5.36 -3.54
C TYR A 81 4.42 -5.38 -4.88
N GLN A 82 5.31 -6.35 -5.11
CA GLN A 82 5.97 -6.53 -6.40
C GLN A 82 4.97 -6.92 -7.50
N LEU A 83 4.02 -7.82 -7.19
CA LEU A 83 2.96 -8.22 -8.12
C LEU A 83 2.02 -7.07 -8.45
N ILE A 84 1.64 -6.26 -7.46
CA ILE A 84 0.85 -5.03 -7.65
C ILE A 84 1.57 -4.12 -8.64
N LYS A 85 2.85 -3.79 -8.39
CA LYS A 85 3.65 -2.91 -9.26
C LYS A 85 3.78 -3.44 -10.69
N GLN A 86 3.98 -4.74 -10.85
CA GLN A 86 4.03 -5.36 -12.17
C GLN A 86 2.67 -5.30 -12.89
N THR A 87 1.58 -5.49 -12.17
CA THR A 87 0.21 -5.44 -12.72
C THR A 87 -0.16 -4.00 -13.12
N GLU A 88 0.20 -3.01 -12.29
CA GLU A 88 0.06 -1.56 -12.63
C GLU A 88 0.77 -1.22 -13.94
N SER A 89 2.03 -1.61 -14.08
CA SER A 89 2.80 -1.35 -15.30
C SER A 89 2.19 -2.02 -16.55
N LYS A 90 1.64 -3.24 -16.39
CA LYS A 90 0.93 -3.92 -17.50
C LYS A 90 -0.38 -3.21 -17.87
N ILE A 91 -1.13 -2.73 -16.88
CA ILE A 91 -2.36 -1.95 -17.10
C ILE A 91 -2.02 -0.66 -17.85
N GLU A 92 -1.01 0.08 -17.38
CA GLU A 92 -0.57 1.34 -17.99
C GLU A 92 -0.13 1.16 -19.45
N SER A 93 0.66 0.16 -19.73
CA SER A 93 1.09 -0.16 -21.10
C SER A 93 -0.08 -0.51 -22.01
N LYS A 94 -0.98 -1.39 -21.54
CA LYS A 94 -2.15 -1.82 -22.33
C LYS A 94 -3.16 -0.68 -22.55
N ILE A 95 -3.45 0.11 -21.52
CA ILE A 95 -4.41 1.22 -21.66
C ILE A 95 -3.86 2.31 -22.59
N THR A 96 -2.57 2.60 -22.53
CA THR A 96 -1.92 3.54 -23.44
C THR A 96 -2.03 3.07 -24.90
N HIS A 97 -1.83 1.79 -25.14
CA HIS A 97 -2.00 1.22 -26.47
C HIS A 97 -3.45 1.34 -26.97
N GLU A 98 -4.43 0.95 -26.16
CA GLU A 98 -5.86 1.07 -26.53
C GLU A 98 -6.29 2.53 -26.70
N LEU A 99 -5.82 3.43 -25.83
CA LEU A 99 -6.09 4.88 -25.92
C LEU A 99 -5.60 5.42 -27.27
N ASN A 100 -4.34 5.19 -27.61
CA ASN A 100 -3.74 5.68 -28.86
C ASN A 100 -4.45 5.11 -30.11
N LYS A 101 -4.85 3.83 -30.07
CA LYS A 101 -5.63 3.20 -31.14
C LYS A 101 -6.95 3.91 -31.36
N TYR A 102 -7.73 4.15 -30.31
CA TYR A 102 -9.06 4.73 -30.43
C TYR A 102 -9.04 6.26 -30.62
N ILE A 103 -7.96 6.96 -30.20
CA ILE A 103 -7.71 8.35 -30.59
C ILE A 103 -7.56 8.44 -32.12
N LYS A 104 -6.70 7.61 -32.73
CA LYS A 104 -6.47 7.60 -34.19
C LYS A 104 -7.75 7.32 -34.99
N LEU A 105 -8.68 6.54 -34.41
CA LEU A 105 -9.97 6.21 -35.04
C LEU A 105 -11.05 7.27 -34.77
N GLY A 106 -10.79 8.29 -33.95
CA GLY A 106 -11.77 9.33 -33.61
C GLY A 106 -12.95 8.81 -32.77
N TYR A 107 -12.78 7.73 -32.01
CA TYR A 107 -13.89 7.11 -31.27
C TYR A 107 -14.05 7.70 -29.87
N LEU A 108 -13.04 8.38 -29.35
CA LEU A 108 -13.05 8.93 -28.00
C LEU A 108 -13.65 10.33 -27.94
N ARG A 109 -14.29 10.66 -26.83
CA ARG A 109 -14.75 12.01 -26.53
C ARG A 109 -13.61 12.89 -26.04
N GLU A 110 -12.68 12.32 -25.27
CA GLU A 110 -11.51 12.97 -24.74
C GLU A 110 -10.28 12.07 -24.94
N ASN A 111 -9.14 12.69 -25.22
CA ASN A 111 -7.87 11.97 -25.47
C ASN A 111 -7.14 11.59 -24.17
N LYS A 112 -7.88 11.20 -23.15
CA LYS A 112 -7.37 10.76 -21.85
C LYS A 112 -8.22 9.63 -21.30
N THR A 113 -7.65 8.88 -20.36
CA THR A 113 -8.38 7.85 -19.62
C THR A 113 -9.12 8.44 -18.43
N VAL A 114 -10.09 7.71 -17.92
CA VAL A 114 -10.82 8.03 -16.70
C VAL A 114 -10.65 6.88 -15.72
N PHE A 115 -10.27 7.19 -14.47
CA PHE A 115 -10.21 6.19 -13.39
C PHE A 115 -11.49 6.28 -12.56
N ARG A 116 -12.19 5.15 -12.43
CA ARG A 116 -13.46 5.08 -11.70
C ARG A 116 -13.65 3.69 -11.09
N SER A 117 -14.03 3.64 -9.82
CA SER A 117 -14.31 2.39 -9.10
C SER A 117 -13.20 1.33 -9.25
N GLY A 118 -11.94 1.73 -9.12
CA GLY A 118 -10.80 0.82 -9.25
C GLY A 118 -10.47 0.38 -10.69
N LYS A 119 -11.10 0.99 -11.71
CA LYS A 119 -10.92 0.63 -13.12
C LYS A 119 -10.44 1.80 -13.96
N THR A 120 -9.60 1.51 -14.94
CA THR A 120 -9.21 2.48 -15.97
C THR A 120 -10.11 2.32 -17.19
N LEU A 121 -10.79 3.39 -17.57
CA LEU A 121 -11.84 3.42 -18.59
C LEU A 121 -11.48 4.36 -19.73
N LEU A 122 -12.02 4.09 -20.92
CA LEU A 122 -11.97 4.97 -22.07
C LEU A 122 -13.29 5.76 -22.20
N PRO A 123 -13.24 7.11 -22.31
CA PRO A 123 -14.41 7.95 -22.55
C PRO A 123 -14.77 7.95 -24.05
N VAL A 124 -15.63 7.03 -24.46
CA VAL A 124 -16.01 6.78 -25.84
C VAL A 124 -17.24 7.61 -26.21
N ASN A 125 -17.25 8.21 -27.41
CA ASN A 125 -18.46 8.83 -27.95
C ASN A 125 -19.59 7.80 -28.04
N ILE A 126 -20.79 8.17 -27.61
CA ILE A 126 -21.94 7.25 -27.57
C ILE A 126 -22.23 6.64 -28.95
N SER A 127 -22.03 7.36 -30.03
CA SER A 127 -22.16 6.89 -31.41
C SER A 127 -21.19 5.75 -31.77
N ASN A 128 -20.08 5.65 -31.06
CA ASN A 128 -19.03 4.67 -31.32
C ASN A 128 -18.96 3.55 -30.26
N LYS A 129 -19.91 3.49 -29.31
CA LYS A 129 -19.88 2.53 -28.20
C LYS A 129 -19.75 1.07 -28.65
N ASN A 130 -20.37 0.70 -29.77
CA ASN A 130 -20.35 -0.68 -30.29
C ASN A 130 -19.08 -0.99 -31.09
N LYS A 131 -18.25 0.03 -31.39
CA LYS A 131 -16.98 -0.12 -32.12
C LYS A 131 -15.79 -0.37 -31.22
N VAL A 132 -15.94 -0.10 -29.91
CA VAL A 132 -14.91 -0.31 -28.91
C VAL A 132 -15.18 -1.63 -28.19
N LYS A 133 -14.24 -2.57 -28.27
CA LYS A 133 -14.34 -3.86 -27.61
C LYS A 133 -14.07 -3.72 -26.11
N GLY A 134 -15.11 -3.87 -25.30
CA GLY A 134 -14.98 -3.73 -23.86
C GLY A 134 -16.29 -3.86 -23.12
N VAL A 135 -16.24 -3.70 -21.80
CA VAL A 135 -17.39 -3.72 -20.91
C VAL A 135 -17.80 -2.29 -20.60
N ILE A 136 -19.08 -1.97 -20.81
CA ILE A 136 -19.63 -0.66 -20.45
C ILE A 136 -19.74 -0.57 -18.93
N ASP A 137 -19.07 0.42 -18.34
CA ASP A 137 -19.12 0.70 -16.91
C ASP A 137 -20.16 1.78 -16.56
N GLY A 138 -20.54 2.62 -17.51
CA GLY A 138 -21.53 3.66 -17.31
C GLY A 138 -21.53 4.73 -18.38
N PHE A 139 -22.31 5.80 -18.13
CA PHE A 139 -22.49 6.92 -19.05
C PHE A 139 -22.27 8.25 -18.32
N SER A 140 -21.96 9.30 -19.08
CA SER A 140 -21.98 10.69 -18.56
C SER A 140 -23.42 11.11 -18.26
N SER A 141 -23.58 12.17 -17.43
CA SER A 141 -24.89 12.76 -17.11
C SER A 141 -25.69 13.17 -18.34
N THR A 142 -25.01 13.68 -19.37
CA THR A 142 -25.59 14.07 -20.64
C THR A 142 -25.79 12.88 -21.61
N ARG A 143 -25.38 11.68 -21.25
CA ARG A 143 -25.39 10.45 -22.06
C ARG A 143 -24.65 10.56 -23.40
N GLN A 144 -23.81 11.56 -23.59
CA GLN A 144 -23.00 11.71 -24.80
C GLN A 144 -21.70 10.88 -24.77
N THR A 145 -21.24 10.49 -23.58
CA THR A 145 -20.05 9.68 -23.36
C THR A 145 -20.41 8.37 -22.70
N CYS A 146 -19.85 7.29 -23.24
CA CYS A 146 -19.90 5.94 -22.66
C CYS A 146 -18.53 5.61 -22.09
N PHE A 147 -18.47 5.21 -20.83
CA PHE A 147 -17.23 4.78 -20.19
C PHE A 147 -17.05 3.28 -20.39
N ILE A 148 -16.01 2.89 -21.14
CA ILE A 148 -15.78 1.49 -21.51
C ILE A 148 -14.45 1.02 -20.93
N GLN A 149 -14.50 -0.09 -20.20
CA GLN A 149 -13.32 -0.84 -19.83
C GLN A 149 -12.91 -1.73 -21.01
N PRO A 150 -11.74 -1.51 -21.64
CA PRO A 150 -11.28 -2.40 -22.70
C PRO A 150 -11.21 -3.85 -22.24
N ILE A 151 -11.63 -4.78 -23.07
CA ILE A 151 -11.64 -6.22 -22.73
C ILE A 151 -10.24 -6.71 -22.33
N SER A 152 -9.19 -6.14 -22.93
CA SER A 152 -7.79 -6.44 -22.64
C SER A 152 -7.35 -6.06 -21.22
N LEU A 153 -8.13 -5.27 -20.48
CA LEU A 153 -7.84 -4.81 -19.11
C LEU A 153 -8.70 -5.51 -18.05
N VAL A 154 -9.77 -6.20 -18.44
CA VAL A 154 -10.71 -6.79 -17.46
C VAL A 154 -9.99 -7.73 -16.49
N GLU A 155 -9.23 -8.67 -17.01
CA GLU A 155 -8.49 -9.65 -16.22
C GLU A 155 -7.42 -8.98 -15.34
N LEU A 156 -6.71 -7.99 -15.87
CA LEU A 156 -5.67 -7.27 -15.10
C LEU A 156 -6.27 -6.43 -13.96
N ASN A 157 -7.41 -5.77 -14.20
CA ASN A 157 -8.09 -5.02 -13.14
C ASN A 157 -8.66 -5.96 -12.06
N ASN A 158 -9.20 -7.12 -12.44
CA ASN A 158 -9.63 -8.12 -11.47
C ASN A 158 -8.45 -8.61 -10.63
N ARG A 159 -7.33 -8.95 -11.27
CA ARG A 159 -6.11 -9.38 -10.57
C ARG A 159 -5.56 -8.29 -9.64
N MET A 160 -5.63 -7.02 -10.04
CA MET A 160 -5.25 -5.89 -9.19
C MET A 160 -6.10 -5.83 -7.93
N ASN A 161 -7.43 -5.94 -8.07
CA ASN A 161 -8.35 -5.90 -6.93
C ASN A 161 -8.12 -7.08 -5.96
N GLU A 162 -7.84 -8.27 -6.48
CA GLU A 162 -7.48 -9.44 -5.65
C GLU A 162 -6.23 -9.14 -4.82
N LEU A 163 -5.15 -8.67 -5.48
CA LEU A 163 -3.88 -8.36 -4.80
C LEU A 163 -3.99 -7.25 -3.75
N ILE A 164 -4.91 -6.30 -3.93
CA ILE A 164 -5.16 -5.23 -2.95
C ILE A 164 -5.96 -5.76 -1.75
N SER A 165 -6.76 -6.80 -1.95
CA SER A 165 -7.58 -7.41 -0.89
C SER A 165 -6.84 -8.49 -0.08
N GLU A 166 -5.69 -8.99 -0.55
CA GLU A 166 -4.80 -9.90 0.19
C GLU A 166 -4.04 -9.17 1.29
#